data_133d68798220b1ec33edd300a1ad3d2e
#
_entry.id   133d68798220b1ec33edd300a1ad3d2e
#
_cell.length_a   1.000
_cell.length_b   1.000
_cell.length_c   1.000
_cell.angle_alpha   90.00
_cell.angle_beta   90.00
_cell.angle_gamma   90.00
#
_symmetry.space_group_name_H-M   'P 1'
#
loop_
_entity.id
_entity.type
_entity.pdbx_description
1 polymer ?
#
loop_
_entity_poly.entity_id
_entity_poly.type
_entity_poly.pdbx_seq_one_letter_code
_entity_poly.pdbx_strand_id
1 'polypeptide(L)'
;MLNRLKNRMARPLGPPRGDEFRRFFETYAIGPTVGVDEVVEQKLQLVAGIGHAESLRDFGGVWGVYGRYLLEGARALGATRAEMVDLHPQEEYCRRARELESELPVQVTTVQGSFQDPALYDRLQLMEVALLYDVLLHQDDPNLVIKKVAQVTSRAICVAQPVLSDGLFALPNGCVNLQFYPLDLKEAIRCPVFWPLQPGGDTFSFALWIWGQTVSFLTSVFHGYGWDRSHLRVSHVSDCWHYAFMRFLPRRGKPA
;
A
#
# COMPACT_ATOMS: atom_id res chain seq x y z
N MET A 1 14.76 -19.67 24.55
CA MET A 1 14.29 -18.89 23.42
C MET A 1 13.73 -17.53 23.83
N LEU A 2 12.87 -17.45 24.83
CA LEU A 2 12.35 -16.19 25.40
C LEU A 2 13.43 -15.20 25.88
N ASN A 3 14.54 -15.68 26.47
CA ASN A 3 15.63 -14.83 26.94
C ASN A 3 16.45 -14.17 25.80
N ARG A 4 16.49 -14.77 24.60
CA ARG A 4 17.12 -14.14 23.43
C ARG A 4 16.25 -13.02 22.82
N LEU A 5 14.93 -13.15 22.92
CA LEU A 5 13.99 -12.11 22.54
C LEU A 5 14.03 -10.93 23.52
N LYS A 6 14.07 -11.20 24.84
CA LYS A 6 14.22 -10.14 25.85
C LYS A 6 15.52 -9.34 25.67
N ASN A 7 16.63 -10.01 25.32
CA ASN A 7 17.91 -9.32 25.09
C ASN A 7 17.97 -8.55 23.76
N ARG A 8 17.15 -8.90 22.76
CA ARG A 8 17.01 -8.09 21.54
C ARG A 8 16.08 -6.88 21.74
N MET A 9 15.03 -7.03 22.57
CA MET A 9 14.14 -5.92 22.93
C MET A 9 14.79 -4.94 23.93
N ALA A 10 15.76 -5.39 24.74
CA ALA A 10 16.43 -4.58 25.76
C ALA A 10 17.58 -3.71 25.24
N ARG A 11 17.93 -3.77 23.96
CA ARG A 11 18.73 -2.70 23.36
C ARG A 11 17.79 -1.53 23.10
N PRO A 12 17.91 -0.41 23.81
CA PRO A 12 17.21 0.79 23.42
C PRO A 12 17.67 1.06 21.98
N LEU A 13 16.77 0.84 21.03
CA LEU A 13 16.95 1.35 19.67
C LEU A 13 17.15 2.85 19.90
N GLY A 14 18.40 3.34 19.77
CA GLY A 14 18.69 4.74 19.87
C GLY A 14 17.71 5.53 19.01
N PRO A 15 17.49 6.83 19.22
CA PRO A 15 16.65 7.60 18.34
C PRO A 15 17.09 7.29 16.92
N PRO A 16 16.13 7.03 15.97
CA PRO A 16 16.49 6.84 14.58
C PRO A 16 17.45 7.98 14.25
N ARG A 17 18.62 7.67 13.73
CA ARG A 17 19.57 8.72 13.33
C ARG A 17 18.77 9.65 12.44
N GLY A 18 18.89 10.95 12.62
CA GLY A 18 18.07 11.92 11.90
C GLY A 18 17.99 11.67 10.41
N ASP A 19 19.02 11.03 9.84
CA ASP A 19 19.12 10.62 8.45
C ASP A 19 18.23 9.41 8.07
N GLU A 20 18.00 8.44 8.98
CA GLU A 20 17.10 7.30 8.73
C GLU A 20 15.65 7.73 8.76
N PHE A 21 15.33 8.64 9.69
CA PHE A 21 14.02 9.25 9.79
C PHE A 21 13.74 10.16 8.59
N ARG A 22 14.72 10.96 8.18
CA ARG A 22 14.65 11.80 7.00
C ARG A 22 14.47 10.98 5.74
N ARG A 23 15.25 9.92 5.55
CA ARG A 23 15.09 8.97 4.44
C ARG A 23 13.73 8.30 4.45
N PHE A 24 13.23 7.90 5.62
CA PHE A 24 11.88 7.34 5.71
C PHE A 24 10.84 8.37 5.29
N PHE A 25 10.88 9.59 5.81
CA PHE A 25 9.98 10.66 5.40
C PHE A 25 10.16 11.04 3.93
N GLU A 26 11.37 11.13 3.46
CA GLU A 26 11.65 11.36 2.05
C GLU A 26 11.12 10.20 1.19
N THR A 27 11.17 8.97 1.70
CA THR A 27 10.66 7.76 1.06
C THR A 27 9.14 7.68 1.08
N TYR A 28 8.52 8.21 2.11
CA TYR A 28 7.06 8.12 2.33
C TYR A 28 6.40 9.49 2.40
N ALA A 29 7.18 10.56 2.18
CA ALA A 29 6.64 11.90 2.16
C ALA A 29 5.53 11.95 1.12
N ILE A 30 4.39 12.09 1.65
CA ILE A 30 3.16 12.33 1.00
C ILE A 30 3.19 13.80 0.64
N GLY A 31 3.65 14.07 -0.54
CA GLY A 31 3.72 15.42 -1.05
C GLY A 31 4.11 15.42 -2.52
N PRO A 32 3.88 16.51 -3.23
CA PRO A 32 4.29 16.66 -4.63
C PRO A 32 5.80 16.64 -4.82
N THR A 33 6.54 16.63 -3.77
CA THR A 33 7.98 16.50 -3.69
C THR A 33 8.33 15.06 -3.28
N VAL A 34 8.25 14.13 -4.17
CA VAL A 34 9.37 13.83 -4.91
C VAL A 34 10.69 13.66 -4.13
N GLY A 35 10.93 13.00 -3.27
CA GLY A 35 12.29 12.75 -2.80
C GLY A 35 12.64 11.29 -2.93
N VAL A 36 11.75 10.52 -3.52
CA VAL A 36 11.90 9.10 -3.42
C VAL A 36 11.71 8.43 -4.73
N ASP A 37 12.58 8.85 -5.59
CA ASP A 37 12.64 8.29 -6.93
C ASP A 37 12.65 6.77 -6.89
N GLU A 38 13.36 6.16 -5.93
CA GLU A 38 13.42 4.71 -5.85
C GLU A 38 12.06 4.05 -5.51
N VAL A 39 11.32 4.49 -4.49
CA VAL A 39 10.02 3.88 -4.14
C VAL A 39 8.99 4.14 -5.22
N VAL A 40 8.96 5.35 -5.76
CA VAL A 40 8.08 5.71 -6.87
C VAL A 40 8.41 4.86 -8.09
N GLU A 41 9.67 4.78 -8.45
CA GLU A 41 10.13 3.95 -9.57
C GLU A 41 9.77 2.47 -9.37
N GLN A 42 10.01 1.92 -8.17
CA GLN A 42 9.66 0.53 -7.87
C GLN A 42 8.15 0.27 -7.96
N LYS A 43 7.31 1.20 -7.51
CA LYS A 43 5.85 1.10 -7.66
C LYS A 43 5.45 1.09 -9.14
N LEU A 44 6.05 1.95 -9.95
CA LEU A 44 5.79 2.00 -11.40
C LEU A 44 6.34 0.75 -12.11
N GLN A 45 7.53 0.28 -11.75
CA GLN A 45 8.09 -0.96 -12.28
C GLN A 45 7.25 -2.18 -11.92
N LEU A 46 6.65 -2.19 -10.72
CA LEU A 46 5.79 -3.29 -10.27
C LEU A 46 4.56 -3.44 -11.18
N VAL A 47 3.92 -2.34 -11.57
CA VAL A 47 2.78 -2.37 -12.49
C VAL A 47 3.24 -2.60 -13.93
N ALA A 48 4.27 -1.92 -14.40
CA ALA A 48 4.79 -2.07 -15.76
C ALA A 48 5.24 -3.52 -16.06
N GLY A 49 5.78 -4.21 -15.05
CA GLY A 49 6.18 -5.62 -15.15
C GLY A 49 5.05 -6.63 -15.37
N ILE A 50 3.79 -6.19 -15.43
CA ILE A 50 2.63 -7.01 -15.81
C ILE A 50 2.57 -7.18 -17.34
N GLY A 51 3.11 -6.23 -18.08
CA GLY A 51 2.95 -6.10 -19.53
C GLY A 51 1.60 -5.48 -19.89
N HIS A 52 1.18 -5.63 -21.15
CA HIS A 52 -0.09 -5.04 -21.61
C HIS A 52 -1.29 -5.55 -20.80
N ALA A 53 -2.15 -4.60 -20.38
CA ALA A 53 -3.45 -4.88 -19.75
C ALA A 53 -4.46 -3.81 -20.16
N GLU A 54 -5.71 -4.20 -20.41
CA GLU A 54 -6.73 -3.29 -20.91
C GLU A 54 -7.35 -2.41 -19.83
N SER A 55 -7.26 -2.83 -18.56
CA SER A 55 -7.89 -2.10 -17.47
C SER A 55 -7.08 -2.14 -16.17
N LEU A 56 -7.04 -0.97 -15.51
CA LEU A 56 -6.31 -0.72 -14.27
C LEU A 56 -7.18 0.04 -13.29
N ARG A 57 -7.18 -0.39 -12.02
CA ARG A 57 -7.82 0.31 -10.90
C ARG A 57 -6.83 0.60 -9.81
N ASP A 58 -6.89 1.81 -9.26
CA ASP A 58 -6.10 2.23 -8.11
C ASP A 58 -7.02 2.55 -6.93
N PHE A 59 -6.74 1.95 -5.78
CA PHE A 59 -7.47 2.16 -4.53
C PHE A 59 -6.67 3.12 -3.64
N GLY A 60 -7.19 4.34 -3.43
CA GLY A 60 -6.59 5.33 -2.52
C GLY A 60 -5.41 6.10 -3.10
N GLY A 61 -5.26 6.12 -4.42
CA GLY A 61 -4.12 6.76 -5.09
C GLY A 61 -4.21 8.27 -5.28
N VAL A 62 -5.19 8.96 -4.68
CA VAL A 62 -5.33 10.41 -4.85
C VAL A 62 -4.49 11.16 -3.84
N TRP A 63 -4.50 10.76 -2.58
CA TRP A 63 -3.89 11.50 -1.50
C TRP A 63 -2.36 11.60 -1.66
N GLY A 64 -1.84 12.83 -1.70
CA GLY A 64 -0.42 13.15 -1.79
C GLY A 64 0.27 12.85 -3.12
N VAL A 65 -0.30 11.99 -3.97
CA VAL A 65 0.29 11.60 -5.27
C VAL A 65 -0.58 11.93 -6.47
N TYR A 66 -1.80 12.42 -6.23
CA TYR A 66 -2.73 12.92 -7.26
C TYR A 66 -2.95 11.94 -8.43
N GLY A 67 -3.12 10.67 -8.11
CA GLY A 67 -3.37 9.61 -9.10
C GLY A 67 -2.17 9.19 -9.94
N ARG A 68 -0.96 9.60 -9.58
CA ARG A 68 0.25 9.34 -10.37
C ARG A 68 0.39 7.87 -10.78
N TYR A 69 0.19 6.94 -9.84
CA TYR A 69 0.38 5.52 -10.12
C TYR A 69 -0.68 4.95 -11.05
N LEU A 70 -1.93 5.42 -10.94
CA LEU A 70 -2.98 5.06 -11.89
C LEU A 70 -2.64 5.57 -13.30
N LEU A 71 -2.31 6.86 -13.42
CA LEU A 71 -2.16 7.52 -14.72
C LEU A 71 -0.90 7.03 -15.46
N GLU A 72 0.25 6.97 -14.78
CA GLU A 72 1.48 6.43 -15.34
C GLU A 72 1.38 4.91 -15.56
N GLY A 73 0.69 4.19 -14.67
CA GLY A 73 0.41 2.76 -14.81
C GLY A 73 -0.46 2.46 -16.03
N ALA A 74 -1.51 3.24 -16.26
CA ALA A 74 -2.35 3.10 -17.45
C ALA A 74 -1.55 3.30 -18.73
N ARG A 75 -0.68 4.31 -18.76
CA ARG A 75 0.25 4.54 -19.88
C ARG A 75 1.19 3.35 -20.10
N ALA A 76 1.81 2.84 -19.03
CA ALA A 76 2.77 1.75 -19.10
C ALA A 76 2.14 0.42 -19.54
N LEU A 77 0.89 0.17 -19.15
CA LEU A 77 0.13 -1.03 -19.54
C LEU A 77 -0.51 -0.92 -20.94
N GLY A 78 -0.61 0.28 -21.50
CA GLY A 78 -1.43 0.54 -22.69
C GLY A 78 -2.92 0.33 -22.42
N ALA A 79 -3.37 0.66 -21.20
CA ALA A 79 -4.74 0.46 -20.77
C ALA A 79 -5.70 1.40 -21.48
N THR A 80 -6.88 0.90 -21.83
CA THR A 80 -7.98 1.69 -22.41
C THR A 80 -8.97 2.16 -21.35
N ARG A 81 -8.92 1.56 -20.14
CA ARG A 81 -9.75 1.94 -18.99
C ARG A 81 -8.90 2.06 -17.74
N ALA A 82 -9.03 3.19 -17.05
CA ALA A 82 -8.40 3.42 -15.75
C ALA A 82 -9.44 3.91 -14.75
N GLU A 83 -9.43 3.40 -13.54
CA GLU A 83 -10.41 3.78 -12.52
C GLU A 83 -9.73 4.07 -11.18
N MET A 84 -10.02 5.23 -10.63
CA MET A 84 -9.65 5.61 -9.27
C MET A 84 -10.80 5.32 -8.32
N VAL A 85 -10.50 4.64 -7.23
CA VAL A 85 -11.43 4.51 -6.09
C VAL A 85 -10.84 5.25 -4.91
N ASP A 86 -11.52 6.30 -4.45
CA ASP A 86 -11.03 7.12 -3.34
C ASP A 86 -12.21 7.78 -2.58
N LEU A 87 -11.97 8.15 -1.31
CA LEU A 87 -12.95 8.88 -0.51
C LEU A 87 -13.12 10.32 -0.99
N HIS A 88 -12.03 10.95 -1.42
CA HIS A 88 -11.96 12.38 -1.70
C HIS A 88 -11.18 12.66 -2.99
N PRO A 89 -11.81 12.56 -4.17
CA PRO A 89 -11.16 12.97 -5.41
C PRO A 89 -10.76 14.45 -5.33
N GLN A 90 -9.51 14.73 -5.70
CA GLN A 90 -8.94 16.07 -5.64
C GLN A 90 -8.94 16.71 -7.03
N GLU A 91 -9.06 18.04 -7.09
CA GLU A 91 -9.10 18.79 -8.35
C GLU A 91 -7.85 18.55 -9.21
N GLU A 92 -6.68 18.51 -8.58
CA GLU A 92 -5.42 18.26 -9.29
C GLU A 92 -5.39 16.86 -9.94
N TYR A 93 -5.92 15.83 -9.26
CA TYR A 93 -6.08 14.53 -9.88
C TYR A 93 -7.02 14.57 -11.09
N CYS A 94 -8.17 15.25 -10.96
CA CYS A 94 -9.13 15.39 -12.06
C CYS A 94 -8.54 16.13 -13.26
N ARG A 95 -7.69 17.12 -13.03
CA ARG A 95 -6.96 17.84 -14.08
C ARG A 95 -6.01 16.90 -14.83
N ARG A 96 -5.16 16.16 -14.10
CA ARG A 96 -4.21 15.20 -14.68
C ARG A 96 -4.91 14.05 -15.42
N ALA A 97 -6.04 13.58 -14.92
CA ALA A 97 -6.85 12.56 -15.60
C ALA A 97 -7.32 13.03 -16.98
N ARG A 98 -7.86 14.26 -17.06
CA ARG A 98 -8.26 14.86 -18.35
C ARG A 98 -7.09 15.08 -19.31
N GLU A 99 -5.92 15.44 -18.80
CA GLU A 99 -4.69 15.53 -19.61
C GLU A 99 -4.33 14.17 -20.22
N LEU A 100 -4.34 13.10 -19.42
CA LEU A 100 -4.06 11.76 -19.92
C LEU A 100 -5.08 11.32 -21.00
N GLU A 101 -6.38 11.57 -20.79
CA GLU A 101 -7.43 11.26 -21.77
C GLU A 101 -7.25 12.04 -23.08
N SER A 102 -6.65 13.24 -23.03
CA SER A 102 -6.34 14.02 -24.23
C SER A 102 -5.12 13.49 -25.00
N GLU A 103 -4.22 12.80 -24.33
CA GLU A 103 -2.99 12.27 -24.91
C GLU A 103 -3.11 10.81 -25.38
N LEU A 104 -3.94 10.02 -24.72
CA LEU A 104 -4.06 8.58 -24.95
C LEU A 104 -5.54 8.16 -25.09
N PRO A 105 -5.82 7.07 -25.82
CA PRO A 105 -7.17 6.52 -25.94
C PRO A 105 -7.55 5.74 -24.65
N VAL A 106 -7.54 6.41 -23.52
CA VAL A 106 -7.88 5.86 -22.22
C VAL A 106 -9.07 6.59 -21.62
N GLN A 107 -10.04 5.87 -21.09
CA GLN A 107 -11.12 6.44 -20.29
C GLN A 107 -10.73 6.37 -18.81
N VAL A 108 -10.71 7.53 -18.15
CA VAL A 108 -10.40 7.62 -16.71
C VAL A 108 -11.69 7.90 -15.94
N THR A 109 -12.05 7.01 -15.04
CA THR A 109 -13.23 7.14 -14.19
C THR A 109 -12.85 7.26 -12.72
N THR A 110 -13.76 7.79 -11.90
CA THR A 110 -13.58 7.90 -10.46
C THR A 110 -14.82 7.38 -9.75
N VAL A 111 -14.62 6.48 -8.81
CA VAL A 111 -15.66 5.97 -7.91
C VAL A 111 -15.36 6.46 -6.51
N GLN A 112 -16.24 7.30 -5.98
CA GLN A 112 -16.12 7.78 -4.60
C GLN A 112 -16.73 6.78 -3.61
N GLY A 113 -15.98 6.42 -2.57
CA GLY A 113 -16.49 5.56 -1.51
C GLY A 113 -15.42 5.07 -0.55
N SER A 114 -15.86 4.54 0.58
CA SER A 114 -15.01 3.92 1.60
C SER A 114 -14.70 2.48 1.25
N PHE A 115 -13.45 2.07 1.38
CA PHE A 115 -13.03 0.67 1.19
C PHE A 115 -13.60 -0.29 2.24
N GLN A 116 -14.11 0.25 3.35
CA GLN A 116 -14.78 -0.51 4.41
C GLN A 116 -16.28 -0.73 4.11
N ASP A 117 -16.84 -0.04 3.12
CA ASP A 117 -18.23 -0.21 2.71
C ASP A 117 -18.34 -1.33 1.66
N PRO A 118 -18.94 -2.49 1.99
CA PRO A 118 -19.15 -3.56 1.03
C PRO A 118 -19.94 -3.13 -0.21
N ALA A 119 -20.88 -2.17 -0.08
CA ALA A 119 -21.69 -1.67 -1.19
C ALA A 119 -20.87 -0.90 -2.23
N LEU A 120 -19.68 -0.41 -1.87
CA LEU A 120 -18.76 0.16 -2.85
C LEU A 120 -18.45 -0.86 -3.95
N TYR A 121 -18.11 -2.08 -3.56
CA TYR A 121 -17.64 -3.12 -4.47
C TYR A 121 -18.73 -3.66 -5.40
N ASP A 122 -20.00 -3.55 -5.01
CA ASP A 122 -21.14 -3.91 -5.84
C ASP A 122 -21.30 -2.97 -7.07
N ARG A 123 -20.69 -1.78 -7.00
CA ARG A 123 -20.65 -0.79 -8.10
C ARG A 123 -19.43 -0.94 -9.00
N LEU A 124 -18.43 -1.74 -8.58
CA LEU A 124 -17.19 -1.89 -9.30
C LEU A 124 -17.28 -3.02 -10.33
N GLN A 125 -16.90 -2.73 -11.56
CA GLN A 125 -16.76 -3.75 -12.59
C GLN A 125 -15.47 -4.55 -12.38
N LEU A 126 -15.41 -5.75 -12.95
CA LEU A 126 -14.17 -6.53 -12.97
C LEU A 126 -13.12 -5.81 -13.82
N MET A 127 -11.91 -5.64 -13.27
CA MET A 127 -10.75 -5.10 -13.98
C MET A 127 -9.58 -6.05 -13.94
N GLU A 128 -8.64 -5.91 -14.89
CA GLU A 128 -7.49 -6.82 -14.96
C GLU A 128 -6.49 -6.57 -13.84
N VAL A 129 -6.20 -5.31 -13.53
CA VAL A 129 -5.15 -4.94 -12.57
C VAL A 129 -5.70 -4.06 -11.46
N ALA A 130 -5.28 -4.33 -10.23
CA ALA A 130 -5.55 -3.48 -9.08
C ALA A 130 -4.25 -3.04 -8.40
N LEU A 131 -4.22 -1.77 -7.96
CA LEU A 131 -3.15 -1.20 -7.13
C LEU A 131 -3.66 -0.97 -5.71
N LEU A 132 -2.85 -1.36 -4.73
CA LEU A 132 -3.04 -1.15 -3.29
C LEU A 132 -1.73 -0.58 -2.72
N TYR A 133 -1.44 0.69 -3.02
CA TYR A 133 -0.20 1.33 -2.63
C TYR A 133 -0.41 2.20 -1.39
N ASP A 134 0.22 1.79 -0.27
CA ASP A 134 0.10 2.43 1.04
C ASP A 134 -1.36 2.51 1.56
N VAL A 135 -2.18 1.51 1.26
CA VAL A 135 -3.62 1.50 1.58
C VAL A 135 -3.94 0.59 2.76
N LEU A 136 -3.47 -0.67 2.70
CA LEU A 136 -3.93 -1.71 3.64
C LEU A 136 -3.56 -1.42 5.09
N LEU A 137 -2.45 -0.72 5.31
CA LEU A 137 -1.99 -0.35 6.65
C LEU A 137 -2.89 0.68 7.34
N HIS A 138 -3.71 1.39 6.59
CA HIS A 138 -4.63 2.44 7.08
C HIS A 138 -6.08 1.98 7.19
N GLN A 139 -6.38 0.73 6.85
CA GLN A 139 -7.77 0.24 6.84
C GLN A 139 -8.16 -0.37 8.18
N ASP A 140 -9.42 -0.18 8.59
CA ASP A 140 -9.97 -0.79 9.80
C ASP A 140 -9.91 -2.31 9.72
N ASP A 141 -10.36 -2.87 8.60
CA ASP A 141 -10.29 -4.27 8.27
C ASP A 141 -9.57 -4.48 6.91
N PRO A 142 -8.25 -4.65 6.93
CA PRO A 142 -7.50 -4.92 5.71
C PRO A 142 -7.86 -6.25 5.05
N ASN A 143 -8.37 -7.25 5.81
CA ASN A 143 -8.81 -8.52 5.26
C ASN A 143 -10.06 -8.35 4.40
N LEU A 144 -11.01 -7.51 4.84
CA LEU A 144 -12.19 -7.18 4.04
C LEU A 144 -11.78 -6.55 2.71
N VAL A 145 -10.87 -5.56 2.76
CA VAL A 145 -10.38 -4.89 1.54
C VAL A 145 -9.70 -5.88 0.60
N ILE A 146 -8.78 -6.71 1.09
CA ILE A 146 -8.11 -7.73 0.27
C ILE A 146 -9.13 -8.68 -0.36
N LYS A 147 -10.07 -9.20 0.44
CA LYS A 147 -11.13 -10.10 -0.05
C LYS A 147 -11.92 -9.46 -1.18
N LYS A 148 -12.34 -8.22 -0.98
CA LYS A 148 -13.20 -7.51 -1.95
C LYS A 148 -12.43 -7.13 -3.21
N VAL A 149 -11.21 -6.62 -3.08
CA VAL A 149 -10.33 -6.33 -4.24
C VAL A 149 -10.06 -7.60 -5.04
N ALA A 150 -9.83 -8.74 -4.37
CA ALA A 150 -9.64 -10.04 -5.02
C ALA A 150 -10.87 -10.53 -5.83
N GLN A 151 -12.06 -10.05 -5.50
CA GLN A 151 -13.30 -10.38 -6.22
C GLN A 151 -13.52 -9.52 -7.47
N VAL A 152 -13.00 -8.29 -7.49
CA VAL A 152 -13.17 -7.32 -8.58
C VAL A 152 -11.93 -7.16 -9.45
N THR A 153 -10.96 -8.08 -9.30
CA THR A 153 -9.72 -8.12 -10.07
C THR A 153 -9.50 -9.49 -10.68
N SER A 154 -9.07 -9.53 -11.95
CA SER A 154 -8.97 -10.81 -12.69
C SER A 154 -7.56 -11.29 -12.97
N ARG A 155 -6.54 -10.37 -13.03
CA ARG A 155 -5.22 -10.73 -13.57
C ARG A 155 -4.05 -10.47 -12.63
N ALA A 156 -3.98 -9.29 -12.01
CA ALA A 156 -2.89 -8.97 -11.08
C ALA A 156 -3.32 -7.98 -10.00
N ILE A 157 -2.82 -8.18 -8.78
CA ILE A 157 -2.93 -7.22 -7.69
C ILE A 157 -1.52 -6.81 -7.29
N CYS A 158 -1.22 -5.51 -7.38
CA CYS A 158 0.03 -4.91 -6.95
C CYS A 158 -0.14 -4.28 -5.57
N VAL A 159 0.69 -4.67 -4.62
CA VAL A 159 0.72 -4.14 -3.25
C VAL A 159 2.09 -3.56 -2.99
N ALA A 160 2.15 -2.32 -2.56
CA ALA A 160 3.39 -1.69 -2.14
C ALA A 160 3.14 -0.87 -0.88
N GLN A 161 3.82 -1.22 0.22
CA GLN A 161 3.63 -0.54 1.50
C GLN A 161 4.74 -0.85 2.50
N PRO A 162 4.86 -0.05 3.59
CA PRO A 162 5.63 -0.41 4.75
C PRO A 162 5.16 -1.73 5.35
N VAL A 163 6.11 -2.58 5.72
CA VAL A 163 5.87 -3.86 6.39
C VAL A 163 6.82 -4.03 7.56
N LEU A 164 6.37 -4.76 8.59
CA LEU A 164 7.24 -5.18 9.67
C LEU A 164 8.14 -6.33 9.21
N SER A 165 9.35 -6.36 9.75
CA SER A 165 10.24 -7.50 9.56
C SER A 165 9.61 -8.78 10.06
N ASP A 166 9.57 -9.82 9.25
CA ASP A 166 9.05 -11.16 9.63
C ASP A 166 9.75 -11.74 10.86
N GLY A 167 11.00 -11.34 11.12
CA GLY A 167 11.77 -11.79 12.29
C GLY A 167 11.50 -11.01 13.57
N LEU A 168 10.70 -9.94 13.53
CA LEU A 168 10.42 -9.10 14.71
C LEU A 168 9.53 -9.81 15.73
N PHE A 169 8.58 -10.58 15.26
CA PHE A 169 7.68 -11.37 16.08
C PHE A 169 8.03 -12.86 15.97
N ALA A 170 7.91 -13.59 17.09
CA ALA A 170 8.14 -15.04 17.11
C ALA A 170 7.15 -15.83 16.23
N LEU A 171 6.13 -15.16 15.69
CA LEU A 171 5.13 -15.73 14.80
C LEU A 171 5.42 -15.28 13.36
N PRO A 172 5.67 -16.21 12.43
CA PRO A 172 6.03 -15.88 11.04
C PRO A 172 4.93 -15.15 10.27
N ASN A 173 3.67 -15.20 10.72
CA ASN A 173 2.53 -14.56 10.07
C ASN A 173 1.98 -13.39 10.88
N GLY A 174 2.86 -12.57 11.45
CA GLY A 174 2.48 -11.48 12.33
C GLY A 174 1.72 -10.35 11.62
N CYS A 175 0.56 -10.03 12.15
CA CYS A 175 -0.14 -8.79 11.91
C CYS A 175 -0.52 -8.20 13.27
N VAL A 176 -0.19 -6.94 13.48
CA VAL A 176 -0.44 -6.27 14.75
C VAL A 176 -1.17 -4.99 14.53
N ASN A 177 -2.24 -4.78 15.28
CA ASN A 177 -2.82 -3.45 15.38
C ASN A 177 -1.99 -2.62 16.36
N LEU A 178 -1.21 -1.71 15.83
CA LEU A 178 -0.27 -0.90 16.61
C LEU A 178 -0.98 0.08 17.55
N GLN A 179 -2.26 0.33 17.35
CA GLN A 179 -3.07 1.20 18.19
C GLN A 179 -3.27 0.62 19.60
N PHE A 180 -3.35 -0.71 19.71
CA PHE A 180 -3.57 -1.40 20.99
C PHE A 180 -2.28 -1.81 21.70
N TYR A 181 -1.12 -1.48 21.13
CA TYR A 181 0.16 -1.78 21.75
C TYR A 181 0.44 -0.83 22.92
N PRO A 182 1.03 -1.32 24.01
CA PRO A 182 1.53 -0.48 25.09
C PRO A 182 2.49 0.59 24.57
N LEU A 183 2.45 1.77 25.18
CA LEU A 183 3.25 2.92 24.74
C LEU A 183 4.75 2.63 24.67
N ASP A 184 5.28 1.88 25.63
CA ASP A 184 6.66 1.44 25.67
C ASP A 184 7.05 0.54 24.48
N LEU A 185 6.14 -0.31 24.03
CA LEU A 185 6.34 -1.12 22.83
C LEU A 185 6.21 -0.30 21.54
N LYS A 186 5.30 0.68 21.50
CA LYS A 186 5.18 1.64 20.39
C LYS A 186 6.46 2.47 20.26
N GLU A 187 7.04 2.92 21.37
CA GLU A 187 8.30 3.62 21.39
C GLU A 187 9.46 2.73 20.96
N ALA A 188 9.47 1.46 21.36
CA ALA A 188 10.50 0.50 20.99
C ALA A 188 10.48 0.13 19.50
N ILE A 189 9.30 -0.02 18.92
CA ILE A 189 9.13 -0.30 17.48
C ILE A 189 9.34 0.96 16.66
N ARG A 190 9.14 2.16 17.26
CA ARG A 190 9.25 3.48 16.63
C ARG A 190 8.71 3.46 15.20
N CYS A 191 7.41 3.16 15.11
CA CYS A 191 6.74 3.18 13.83
C CYS A 191 6.70 4.63 13.30
N PRO A 192 7.40 4.96 12.24
CA PRO A 192 7.45 6.31 11.72
C PRO A 192 6.10 6.84 11.26
N VAL A 193 5.13 5.96 11.06
CA VAL A 193 3.76 6.29 10.65
C VAL A 193 2.92 6.87 11.82
N PHE A 194 3.39 6.78 13.07
CA PHE A 194 2.71 7.36 14.24
C PHE A 194 3.09 8.81 14.55
N TRP A 195 4.04 9.38 13.82
CA TRP A 195 4.40 10.78 14.05
C TRP A 195 3.35 11.69 13.41
N PRO A 196 2.91 12.74 14.12
CA PRO A 196 2.11 13.78 13.49
C PRO A 196 2.92 14.32 12.32
N LEU A 197 2.33 14.27 11.14
CA LEU A 197 2.97 14.65 9.88
C LEU A 197 3.37 16.14 9.81
N GLN A 198 2.90 16.95 10.78
CA GLN A 198 3.38 18.31 10.99
C GLN A 198 3.28 18.73 12.46
N PRO A 199 4.28 19.38 13.04
CA PRO A 199 4.14 20.08 14.31
C PRO A 199 3.06 21.16 14.15
N GLY A 200 1.92 21.01 14.82
CA GLY A 200 0.81 21.97 14.79
C GLY A 200 -0.20 21.81 13.67
N GLY A 201 -0.08 20.79 12.82
CA GLY A 201 -1.12 20.40 11.87
C GLY A 201 -2.21 19.56 12.54
N ASP A 202 -3.44 19.71 12.08
CA ASP A 202 -4.57 18.87 12.50
C ASP A 202 -4.13 17.41 12.47
N THR A 203 -4.35 16.74 13.59
CA THR A 203 -4.15 15.30 13.72
C THR A 203 -5.09 14.62 12.75
N PHE A 204 -4.59 14.31 11.57
CA PHE A 204 -5.34 13.46 10.66
C PHE A 204 -5.68 12.17 11.40
N SER A 205 -6.93 11.77 11.35
CA SER A 205 -7.46 10.55 11.96
C SER A 205 -6.77 9.26 11.50
N PHE A 206 -5.85 9.34 10.54
CA PHE A 206 -4.99 8.25 10.09
C PHE A 206 -4.07 7.65 11.18
N ALA A 207 -3.77 8.40 12.22
CA ALA A 207 -3.00 7.87 13.35
C ALA A 207 -3.74 6.79 14.15
N LEU A 208 -5.06 6.63 13.93
CA LEU A 208 -5.89 5.75 14.73
C LEU A 208 -5.90 4.29 14.25
N TRP A 209 -5.58 4.01 12.95
CA TRP A 209 -5.79 2.70 12.35
C TRP A 209 -4.57 2.20 11.58
N ILE A 210 -3.42 2.10 12.23
CA ILE A 210 -2.21 1.62 11.55
C ILE A 210 -1.95 0.18 11.94
N TRP A 211 -1.89 -0.68 10.92
CA TRP A 211 -1.51 -2.06 11.05
C TRP A 211 -0.03 -2.26 10.72
N GLY A 212 0.70 -2.89 11.63
CA GLY A 212 1.99 -3.49 11.32
C GLY A 212 1.76 -4.87 10.72
N GLN A 213 1.90 -4.97 9.40
CA GLN A 213 1.72 -6.22 8.65
C GLN A 213 3.08 -6.73 8.19
N THR A 214 3.31 -8.04 8.23
CA THR A 214 4.50 -8.65 7.65
C THR A 214 4.25 -9.10 6.22
N VAL A 215 5.33 -9.34 5.46
CA VAL A 215 5.23 -9.94 4.11
C VAL A 215 4.55 -11.30 4.16
N SER A 216 4.89 -12.11 5.17
CA SER A 216 4.31 -13.44 5.36
C SER A 216 2.81 -13.37 5.64
N PHE A 217 2.36 -12.41 6.48
CA PHE A 217 0.95 -12.19 6.73
C PHE A 217 0.19 -11.86 5.44
N LEU A 218 0.63 -10.82 4.70
CA LEU A 218 -0.01 -10.40 3.45
C LEU A 218 -0.06 -11.55 2.45
N THR A 219 1.06 -12.29 2.29
CA THR A 219 1.12 -13.45 1.40
C THR A 219 0.08 -14.50 1.78
N SER A 220 -0.05 -14.81 3.07
CA SER A 220 -1.01 -15.81 3.56
C SER A 220 -2.46 -15.38 3.33
N VAL A 221 -2.78 -14.11 3.56
CA VAL A 221 -4.14 -13.59 3.34
C VAL A 221 -4.51 -13.61 1.86
N PHE A 222 -3.66 -13.11 0.98
CA PHE A 222 -3.90 -13.17 -0.47
C PHE A 222 -4.03 -14.61 -0.96
N HIS A 223 -3.16 -15.52 -0.46
CA HIS A 223 -3.25 -16.95 -0.76
C HIS A 223 -4.60 -17.55 -0.34
N GLY A 224 -5.12 -17.19 0.83
CA GLY A 224 -6.44 -17.60 1.31
C GLY A 224 -7.58 -17.18 0.39
N TYR A 225 -7.43 -16.08 -0.33
CA TYR A 225 -8.40 -15.61 -1.34
C TYR A 225 -8.09 -16.05 -2.78
N GLY A 226 -7.15 -16.99 -2.94
CA GLY A 226 -6.87 -17.61 -4.25
C GLY A 226 -5.88 -16.81 -5.10
N TRP A 227 -4.98 -16.05 -4.47
CA TRP A 227 -3.96 -15.27 -5.14
C TRP A 227 -2.57 -15.67 -4.64
N ASP A 228 -1.69 -16.05 -5.55
CA ASP A 228 -0.31 -16.42 -5.22
C ASP A 228 0.66 -15.28 -5.52
N ARG A 229 1.60 -15.07 -4.61
CA ARG A 229 2.63 -14.06 -4.78
C ARG A 229 3.59 -14.47 -5.90
N SER A 230 3.66 -13.69 -6.96
CA SER A 230 4.52 -13.92 -8.13
C SER A 230 5.78 -13.05 -8.13
N HIS A 231 5.78 -11.96 -7.35
CA HIS A 231 6.92 -11.04 -7.22
C HIS A 231 7.02 -10.53 -5.78
N LEU A 232 8.25 -10.39 -5.32
CA LEU A 232 8.59 -9.73 -4.07
C LEU A 232 9.92 -9.00 -4.22
N ARG A 233 9.92 -7.72 -3.93
CA ARG A 233 11.11 -6.94 -3.62
C ARG A 233 10.92 -6.31 -2.24
N VAL A 234 11.97 -6.30 -1.44
CA VAL A 234 11.95 -5.70 -0.11
C VAL A 234 13.14 -4.74 -0.02
N SER A 235 12.84 -3.48 0.28
CA SER A 235 13.84 -2.46 0.58
C SER A 235 13.93 -2.29 2.10
N HIS A 236 15.15 -2.35 2.62
CA HIS A 236 15.40 -2.16 4.04
C HIS A 236 15.21 -0.69 4.43
N VAL A 237 14.45 -0.44 5.48
CA VAL A 237 14.22 0.89 6.04
C VAL A 237 14.87 1.02 7.40
N SER A 238 14.63 0.03 8.29
CA SER A 238 15.22 -0.07 9.61
C SER A 238 15.22 -1.53 10.09
N ASP A 239 15.76 -1.80 11.29
CA ASP A 239 15.75 -3.16 11.86
C ASP A 239 14.33 -3.73 12.02
N CYS A 240 13.32 -2.88 12.16
CA CYS A 240 11.93 -3.28 12.38
C CYS A 240 11.06 -3.15 11.13
N TRP A 241 11.43 -2.26 10.21
CA TRP A 241 10.59 -1.89 9.07
C TRP A 241 11.30 -2.07 7.75
N HIS A 242 10.55 -2.56 6.79
CA HIS A 242 10.94 -2.66 5.40
C HIS A 242 9.85 -2.03 4.53
N TYR A 243 10.16 -1.80 3.28
CA TYR A 243 9.16 -1.50 2.28
C TYR A 243 9.05 -2.67 1.31
N ALA A 244 7.86 -3.23 1.19
CA ALA A 244 7.62 -4.38 0.32
C ALA A 244 6.88 -3.98 -0.94
N PHE A 245 7.33 -4.49 -2.07
CA PHE A 245 6.70 -4.40 -3.37
C PHE A 245 6.32 -5.81 -3.80
N MET A 246 5.03 -6.08 -3.86
CA MET A 246 4.49 -7.42 -4.09
C MET A 246 3.52 -7.41 -5.27
N ARG A 247 3.56 -8.47 -6.06
CA ARG A 247 2.55 -8.74 -7.08
C ARG A 247 1.96 -10.12 -6.86
N PHE A 248 0.64 -10.17 -6.89
CA PHE A 248 -0.14 -11.37 -6.75
C PHE A 248 -0.86 -11.68 -8.06
N LEU A 249 -0.87 -12.95 -8.45
CA LEU A 249 -1.59 -13.48 -9.61
C LEU A 249 -2.65 -14.48 -9.15
N PRO A 250 -3.76 -14.61 -9.86
CA PRO A 250 -4.77 -15.61 -9.52
C PRO A 250 -4.17 -17.01 -9.60
N ARG A 251 -4.51 -17.82 -8.61
CA ARG A 251 -4.12 -19.25 -8.59
C ARG A 251 -4.72 -19.98 -9.78
N ARG A 252 -3.92 -20.82 -10.44
CA ARG A 252 -4.40 -21.65 -11.54
C ARG A 252 -5.60 -22.49 -11.09
N GLY A 253 -6.70 -22.42 -11.84
CA GLY A 253 -7.92 -23.18 -11.55
C GLY A 253 -8.96 -22.42 -10.69
N LYS A 254 -8.73 -21.16 -10.34
CA LYS A 254 -9.78 -20.30 -9.79
C LYS A 254 -10.74 -19.94 -10.93
N PRO A 255 -12.06 -20.24 -10.84
CA PRO A 255 -13.01 -19.71 -11.80
C PRO A 255 -13.00 -18.17 -11.73
N ALA A 256 -13.08 -17.54 -12.90
CA ALA A 256 -13.16 -16.09 -13.04
C ALA A 256 -14.44 -15.54 -12.41
#